data_3329b5ccae74802d091248ac3c61d2c5
#
_entry.id   3329b5ccae74802d091248ac3c61d2c5
#
_cell.length_a   1.000
_cell.length_b   1.000
_cell.length_c   1.000
_cell.angle_alpha   90.00
_cell.angle_beta   90.00
_cell.angle_gamma   90.00
#
_symmetry.space_group_name_H-M   'P 1'
#
loop_
_entity.id
_entity.type
_entity.pdbx_description
1 polymer ?
#
loop_
_entity_poly.entity_id
_entity_poly.type
_entity_poly.pdbx_seq_one_letter_code
_entity_poly.pdbx_strand_id
1 'polypeptide(L)'
;MKKIIKGLLLISVICLLCACRNNKNTESKITLDSNGFLTKEAIKNIQTEDDYIILDVRTKEEYVEKHIVDSILIPYDEISAKTINIDKNKIILVYCRSGRRASTAVEKLKDLGYTAYNMGGIDNINLPKE
;
A
#
# COMPACT_ATOMS: atom_id res chain seq x y z
N MET A 1 -62.45 8.62 -25.39
CA MET A 1 -61.88 9.15 -24.13
C MET A 1 -61.25 8.06 -23.30
N LYS A 2 -60.28 7.40 -23.81
CA LYS A 2 -59.44 6.46 -23.02
C LYS A 2 -58.18 6.18 -23.81
N LYS A 3 -57.30 7.10 -23.89
CA LYS A 3 -55.94 6.92 -24.44
C LYS A 3 -55.09 8.04 -23.96
N ILE A 4 -54.51 7.94 -22.83
CA ILE A 4 -53.29 8.61 -22.40
C ILE A 4 -53.01 8.05 -21.03
N ILE A 5 -52.20 7.04 -20.91
CA ILE A 5 -51.32 6.67 -19.81
C ILE A 5 -50.60 5.40 -20.27
N LYS A 6 -49.73 5.54 -21.22
CA LYS A 6 -48.66 4.55 -21.50
C LYS A 6 -47.44 5.31 -21.99
N GLY A 7 -46.75 5.92 -21.11
CA GLY A 7 -45.55 6.65 -21.51
C GLY A 7 -44.72 7.18 -20.39
N LEU A 8 -44.94 6.73 -19.17
CA LEU A 8 -44.21 7.31 -18.03
C LEU A 8 -43.58 6.25 -17.10
N LEU A 9 -43.21 5.11 -17.64
CA LEU A 9 -42.67 4.01 -16.83
C LEU A 9 -41.38 3.41 -17.41
N LEU A 10 -40.63 4.18 -18.20
CA LEU A 10 -39.44 3.70 -18.88
C LEU A 10 -38.19 4.57 -18.64
N ILE A 11 -38.23 5.49 -17.70
CA ILE A 11 -37.05 6.36 -17.42
C ILE A 11 -36.45 6.12 -16.02
N SER A 12 -36.95 5.15 -15.27
CA SER A 12 -36.44 4.90 -13.90
C SER A 12 -35.49 3.71 -13.77
N VAL A 13 -35.10 3.06 -14.85
CA VAL A 13 -34.22 1.87 -14.75
C VAL A 13 -32.78 2.12 -15.18
N ILE A 14 -32.45 3.31 -15.69
CA ILE A 14 -31.10 3.60 -16.21
C ILE A 14 -30.16 4.22 -15.15
N CYS A 15 -30.64 4.60 -13.99
CA CYS A 15 -29.81 5.22 -12.96
C CYS A 15 -29.21 4.27 -11.91
N LEU A 16 -29.42 2.95 -12.04
CA LEU A 16 -28.91 1.99 -11.04
C LEU A 16 -27.70 1.19 -11.48
N LEU A 17 -27.09 1.51 -12.62
CA LEU A 17 -25.93 0.78 -13.14
C LEU A 17 -24.61 1.56 -13.08
N CYS A 18 -24.56 2.68 -12.36
CA CYS A 18 -23.35 3.50 -12.33
C CYS A 18 -22.68 3.57 -10.95
N ALA A 19 -22.95 2.64 -10.04
CA ALA A 19 -22.38 2.68 -8.68
C ALA A 19 -21.61 1.41 -8.28
N CYS A 20 -21.21 0.58 -9.24
CA CYS A 20 -20.31 -0.54 -8.98
C CYS A 20 -19.07 -0.45 -9.86
N ARG A 21 -18.26 0.60 -9.70
CA ARG A 21 -16.87 0.50 -10.08
C ARG A 21 -16.18 -0.35 -9.01
N ASN A 22 -16.13 -1.63 -9.33
CA ASN A 22 -15.44 -2.66 -8.59
C ASN A 22 -14.03 -2.23 -8.25
N ASN A 23 -13.81 -1.92 -6.99
CA ASN A 23 -12.51 -1.96 -6.36
C ASN A 23 -12.11 -3.43 -6.05
N LYS A 24 -12.32 -4.32 -7.01
CA LYS A 24 -12.06 -5.77 -6.85
C LYS A 24 -10.69 -6.24 -7.31
N ASN A 25 -9.85 -5.34 -7.84
CA ASN A 25 -8.55 -5.75 -8.38
C ASN A 25 -7.34 -5.51 -7.47
N THR A 26 -7.50 -4.83 -6.34
CA THR A 26 -6.35 -4.52 -5.48
C THR A 26 -6.01 -5.66 -4.51
N GLU A 27 -7.01 -6.39 -4.02
CA GLU A 27 -6.77 -7.49 -3.09
C GLU A 27 -6.13 -8.74 -3.72
N SER A 28 -6.34 -8.97 -5.01
CA SER A 28 -5.78 -10.15 -5.69
C SER A 28 -4.30 -9.99 -6.08
N LYS A 29 -3.73 -8.78 -5.94
CA LYS A 29 -2.35 -8.46 -6.31
C LYS A 29 -1.38 -8.47 -5.14
N ILE A 30 -1.87 -8.41 -3.92
CA ILE A 30 -1.08 -8.41 -2.71
C ILE A 30 -0.91 -9.85 -2.25
N THR A 31 0.22 -10.44 -2.56
CA THR A 31 0.60 -11.79 -2.13
C THR A 31 1.73 -11.70 -1.10
N LEU A 32 1.56 -12.44 0.00
CA LEU A 32 2.54 -12.53 1.07
C LEU A 32 3.17 -13.93 1.08
N ASP A 33 4.42 -14.00 1.47
CA ASP A 33 5.11 -15.27 1.71
C ASP A 33 4.75 -15.88 3.09
N SER A 34 5.36 -17.00 3.43
CA SER A 34 5.13 -17.68 4.72
C SER A 34 5.56 -16.87 5.95
N ASN A 35 6.35 -15.83 5.78
CA ASN A 35 6.79 -14.93 6.84
C ASN A 35 5.89 -13.69 6.95
N GLY A 36 4.89 -13.56 6.07
CA GLY A 36 4.04 -12.37 5.98
C GLY A 36 4.70 -11.20 5.25
N PHE A 37 5.73 -11.44 4.45
CA PHE A 37 6.40 -10.44 3.64
C PHE A 37 5.84 -10.43 2.22
N LEU A 38 5.83 -9.25 1.59
CA LEU A 38 5.44 -9.14 0.18
C LEU A 38 6.33 -10.03 -0.71
N THR A 39 5.70 -10.78 -1.58
CA THR A 39 6.42 -11.50 -2.62
C THR A 39 7.07 -10.53 -3.61
N LYS A 40 8.11 -10.97 -4.33
CA LYS A 40 8.77 -10.15 -5.37
C LYS A 40 7.79 -9.69 -6.45
N GLU A 41 6.83 -10.53 -6.78
CA GLU A 41 5.79 -10.23 -7.76
C GLU A 41 4.82 -9.16 -7.24
N ALA A 42 4.38 -9.25 -5.97
CA ALA A 42 3.54 -8.24 -5.35
C ALA A 42 4.24 -6.87 -5.30
N ILE A 43 5.52 -6.83 -4.93
CA ILE A 43 6.31 -5.58 -4.94
C ILE A 43 6.33 -4.97 -6.34
N LYS A 44 6.63 -5.77 -7.37
CA LYS A 44 6.66 -5.32 -8.76
C LYS A 44 5.30 -4.78 -9.22
N ASN A 45 4.20 -5.47 -8.88
CA ASN A 45 2.86 -5.05 -9.25
C ASN A 45 2.51 -3.70 -8.60
N ILE A 46 2.80 -3.53 -7.31
CA ILE A 46 2.60 -2.25 -6.62
C ILE A 46 3.39 -1.13 -7.31
N GLN A 47 4.65 -1.37 -7.63
CA GLN A 47 5.51 -0.37 -8.28
C GLN A 47 5.04 0.04 -9.68
N THR A 48 4.33 -0.81 -10.38
CA THR A 48 3.84 -0.53 -11.74
C THR A 48 2.44 0.07 -11.79
N GLU A 49 1.61 -0.17 -10.79
CA GLU A 49 0.18 0.11 -10.86
C GLU A 49 -0.33 1.06 -9.77
N ASP A 50 0.44 1.29 -8.72
CA ASP A 50 0.02 2.04 -7.55
C ASP A 50 0.99 3.20 -7.23
N ASP A 51 0.46 4.20 -6.50
CA ASP A 51 1.29 5.20 -5.83
C ASP A 51 1.86 4.61 -4.55
N TYR A 52 3.17 4.62 -4.41
CA TYR A 52 3.85 4.02 -3.27
C TYR A 52 5.01 4.85 -2.74
N ILE A 53 5.42 4.55 -1.54
CA ILE A 53 6.65 5.03 -0.89
C ILE A 53 7.39 3.84 -0.32
N ILE A 54 8.71 3.84 -0.42
CA ILE A 54 9.58 2.89 0.26
C ILE A 54 10.08 3.51 1.55
N LEU A 55 9.85 2.83 2.67
CA LEU A 55 10.20 3.28 4.00
C LEU A 55 11.25 2.35 4.63
N ASP A 56 12.43 2.89 4.89
CA ASP A 56 13.46 2.26 5.70
C ASP A 56 13.21 2.58 7.18
N VAL A 57 13.06 1.55 8.00
CA VAL A 57 12.79 1.71 9.44
C VAL A 57 13.98 1.28 10.31
N ARG A 58 15.16 1.21 9.70
CA ARG A 58 16.42 0.92 10.38
C ARG A 58 16.98 2.15 11.07
N THR A 59 18.19 2.04 11.57
CA THR A 59 18.93 3.18 12.12
C THR A 59 19.50 4.06 11.01
N LYS A 60 19.86 5.30 11.37
CA LYS A 60 20.52 6.22 10.44
C LYS A 60 21.86 5.67 9.94
N GLU A 61 22.62 5.01 10.79
CA GLU A 61 23.91 4.41 10.46
C GLU A 61 23.73 3.31 9.41
N GLU A 62 22.76 2.42 9.57
CA GLU A 62 22.44 1.38 8.60
C GLU A 62 22.00 1.98 7.26
N TYR A 63 21.20 3.03 7.29
CA TYR A 63 20.73 3.72 6.08
C TYR A 63 21.88 4.37 5.31
N VAL A 64 22.78 5.06 5.99
CA VAL A 64 23.95 5.72 5.38
C VAL A 64 24.91 4.71 4.76
N GLU A 65 25.07 3.54 5.39
CA GLU A 65 25.91 2.47 4.86
C GLU A 65 25.38 1.89 3.54
N LYS A 66 24.09 1.60 3.48
CA LYS A 66 23.41 1.08 2.29
C LYS A 66 21.91 1.18 2.47
N HIS A 67 21.17 1.68 1.48
CA HIS A 67 19.72 1.72 1.50
C HIS A 67 19.13 1.49 0.10
N ILE A 68 17.83 1.20 0.03
CA ILE A 68 17.13 1.10 -1.25
C ILE A 68 16.97 2.50 -1.84
N VAL A 69 17.31 2.64 -3.11
CA VAL A 69 17.18 3.91 -3.86
C VAL A 69 15.77 4.48 -3.69
N ASP A 70 15.69 5.79 -3.49
CA ASP A 70 14.44 6.54 -3.25
C ASP A 70 13.69 6.17 -1.96
N SER A 71 14.26 5.35 -1.08
CA SER A 71 13.66 5.11 0.23
C SER A 71 13.84 6.32 1.15
N ILE A 72 12.84 6.55 2.00
CA ILE A 72 12.92 7.52 3.10
C ILE A 72 13.19 6.79 4.42
N LEU A 73 13.91 7.45 5.33
CA LEU A 73 14.26 6.89 6.63
C LEU A 73 13.35 7.45 7.73
N ILE A 74 12.66 6.56 8.41
CA ILE A 74 12.04 6.84 9.71
C ILE A 74 12.25 5.60 10.58
N PRO A 75 13.15 5.61 11.56
CA PRO A 75 13.38 4.48 12.45
C PRO A 75 12.08 3.97 13.09
N TYR A 76 11.95 2.66 13.24
CA TYR A 76 10.68 2.04 13.66
C TYR A 76 10.14 2.51 15.02
N ASP A 77 11.03 2.90 15.92
CA ASP A 77 10.74 3.45 17.24
C ASP A 77 10.32 4.94 17.21
N GLU A 78 10.59 5.64 16.11
CA GLU A 78 10.21 7.03 15.90
C GLU A 78 8.87 7.19 15.14
N ILE A 79 8.26 6.11 14.69
CA ILE A 79 6.97 6.16 13.98
C ILE A 79 5.85 6.60 14.91
N SER A 80 5.25 7.74 14.61
CA SER A 80 4.11 8.31 15.34
C SER A 80 3.32 9.25 14.42
N ALA A 81 2.14 9.66 14.85
CA ALA A 81 1.33 10.66 14.12
C ALA A 81 2.07 12.00 13.89
N LYS A 82 3.09 12.31 14.70
CA LYS A 82 3.88 13.54 14.60
C LYS A 82 5.03 13.43 13.62
N THR A 83 5.57 12.23 13.42
CA THR A 83 6.76 11.98 12.60
C THR A 83 6.43 11.54 11.17
N ILE A 84 5.23 11.00 10.96
CA ILE A 84 4.77 10.54 9.65
C ILE A 84 3.99 11.65 8.95
N ASN A 85 4.50 12.09 7.81
CA ASN A 85 3.83 13.02 6.91
C ASN A 85 3.80 12.43 5.50
N ILE A 86 3.10 11.33 5.35
CA ILE A 86 2.92 10.61 4.09
C ILE A 86 1.44 10.69 3.69
N ASP A 87 1.17 10.86 2.40
CA ASP A 87 -0.19 10.79 1.87
C ASP A 87 -0.80 9.41 2.14
N LYS A 88 -1.97 9.39 2.78
CA LYS A 88 -2.68 8.16 3.13
C LYS A 88 -3.22 7.39 1.91
N ASN A 89 -3.23 7.99 0.74
CA ASN A 89 -3.58 7.31 -0.51
C ASN A 89 -2.40 6.50 -1.09
N LYS A 90 -1.19 6.67 -0.55
CA LYS A 90 -0.02 5.91 -0.98
C LYS A 90 0.14 4.62 -0.21
N ILE A 91 0.62 3.59 -0.89
CA ILE A 91 1.03 2.33 -0.25
C ILE A 91 2.44 2.51 0.31
N ILE A 92 2.65 2.15 1.57
CA ILE A 92 3.95 2.21 2.21
C ILE A 92 4.59 0.81 2.19
N LEU A 93 5.69 0.69 1.46
CA LEU A 93 6.52 -0.52 1.39
C LEU A 93 7.63 -0.40 2.41
N VAL A 94 7.54 -1.17 3.48
CA VAL A 94 8.42 -1.08 4.65
C VAL A 94 9.47 -2.16 4.63
N TYR A 95 10.72 -1.83 4.92
CA TYR A 95 11.78 -2.80 5.09
C TYR A 95 12.70 -2.47 6.26
N CYS A 96 13.38 -3.47 6.74
CA CYS A 96 14.48 -3.33 7.69
C CYS A 96 15.63 -4.29 7.34
N ARG A 97 16.40 -4.74 8.32
CA ARG A 97 17.49 -5.70 8.08
C ARG A 97 16.99 -7.14 7.86
N SER A 98 15.99 -7.56 8.63
CA SER A 98 15.45 -8.94 8.62
C SER A 98 13.93 -9.03 8.43
N GLY A 99 13.23 -7.89 8.39
CA GLY A 99 11.76 -7.82 8.39
C GLY A 99 11.12 -7.70 9.77
N ARG A 100 11.85 -7.90 10.85
CA ARG A 100 11.30 -7.89 12.22
C ARG A 100 10.88 -6.49 12.68
N ARG A 101 11.76 -5.50 12.59
CA ARG A 101 11.43 -4.09 12.89
C ARG A 101 10.37 -3.56 11.94
N ALA A 102 10.42 -3.99 10.68
CA ALA A 102 9.43 -3.64 9.67
C ALA A 102 8.03 -4.17 10.03
N SER A 103 7.90 -5.36 10.61
CA SER A 103 6.62 -5.86 11.11
C SER A 103 6.02 -4.94 12.18
N THR A 104 6.80 -4.53 13.16
CA THR A 104 6.37 -3.56 14.18
C THR A 104 5.97 -2.22 13.57
N ALA A 105 6.76 -1.74 12.62
CA ALA A 105 6.48 -0.49 11.91
C ALA A 105 5.16 -0.56 11.11
N VAL A 106 4.91 -1.67 10.41
CA VAL A 106 3.66 -1.88 9.67
C VAL A 106 2.44 -1.85 10.58
N GLU A 107 2.51 -2.48 11.76
CA GLU A 107 1.43 -2.43 12.74
C GLU A 107 1.14 -0.99 13.19
N LYS A 108 2.18 -0.24 13.55
CA LYS A 108 2.04 1.18 13.93
C LYS A 108 1.44 2.03 12.81
N LEU A 109 1.88 1.83 11.57
CA LEU A 109 1.37 2.54 10.40
C LEU A 109 -0.10 2.24 10.15
N LYS A 110 -0.50 0.98 10.26
CA LYS A 110 -1.91 0.58 10.14
C LYS A 110 -2.79 1.21 11.22
N ASP A 111 -2.32 1.24 12.46
CA ASP A 111 -3.01 1.90 13.57
C ASP A 111 -3.19 3.41 13.33
N LEU A 112 -2.28 4.03 12.61
CA LEU A 112 -2.35 5.43 12.18
C LEU A 112 -3.21 5.65 10.92
N GLY A 113 -3.78 4.59 10.35
CA GLY A 113 -4.68 4.66 9.18
C GLY A 113 -3.97 4.59 7.82
N TYR A 114 -2.71 4.16 7.77
CA TYR A 114 -1.97 3.96 6.53
C TYR A 114 -2.15 2.54 5.97
N THR A 115 -1.98 2.42 4.66
CA THR A 115 -1.83 1.14 3.99
C THR A 115 -0.34 0.81 3.91
N ALA A 116 0.10 -0.21 4.64
CA ALA A 116 1.50 -0.56 4.75
C ALA A 116 1.71 -2.08 4.66
N TYR A 117 2.81 -2.47 4.02
CA TYR A 117 3.22 -3.86 3.87
C TYR A 117 4.70 -4.03 4.15
N ASN A 118 5.06 -5.18 4.71
CA ASN A 118 6.44 -5.54 5.01
C ASN A 118 7.10 -6.20 3.79
N MET A 119 8.19 -5.63 3.30
CA MET A 119 9.00 -6.23 2.23
C MET A 119 10.07 -7.21 2.75
N GLY A 120 10.27 -7.30 4.06
CA GLY A 120 11.31 -8.13 4.65
C GLY A 120 12.65 -7.42 4.86
N GLY A 121 13.74 -8.18 4.71
CA GLY A 121 15.09 -7.68 4.90
C GLY A 121 15.72 -7.13 3.63
N ILE A 122 16.49 -6.06 3.75
CA ILE A 122 17.12 -5.36 2.61
C ILE A 122 17.91 -6.27 1.66
N ASP A 123 18.60 -7.27 2.18
CA ASP A 123 19.43 -8.16 1.35
C ASP A 123 18.61 -9.14 0.49
N ASN A 124 17.35 -9.37 0.86
CA ASN A 124 16.43 -10.26 0.12
C ASN A 124 15.51 -9.48 -0.85
N ILE A 125 15.56 -8.17 -0.84
CA ILE A 125 14.75 -7.31 -1.70
C ILE A 125 15.53 -7.03 -2.99
N ASN A 126 14.94 -7.39 -4.12
CA ASN A 126 15.55 -7.19 -5.44
C ASN A 126 15.22 -5.79 -6.01
N LEU A 127 15.62 -4.75 -5.30
CA LEU A 127 15.54 -3.36 -5.73
C LEU A 127 16.93 -2.73 -5.73
N PRO A 128 17.17 -1.68 -6.56
CA PRO A 128 18.44 -0.96 -6.56
C PRO A 128 18.78 -0.39 -5.18
N LYS A 129 20.05 -0.43 -4.85
CA LYS A 129 20.60 0.09 -3.57
C LYS A 129 21.74 1.06 -3.84
N GLU A 130 21.89 2.02 -2.95
CA GLU A 130 22.96 3.01 -2.93
C GLU A 130 23.53 3.21 -1.53
#